data_6517a11f80d2a719a9b680acd57ab3e6
#
_entry.id   6517a11f80d2a719a9b680acd57ab3e6
#
_cell.length_a   1.000
_cell.length_b   1.000
_cell.length_c   1.000
_cell.angle_alpha   90.00
_cell.angle_beta   90.00
_cell.angle_gamma   90.00
#
_symmetry.space_group_name_H-M   'P 1'
#
loop_
_entity.id
_entity.type
_entity.pdbx_description
1 polymer ?
#
loop_
_entity_poly.entity_id
_entity_poly.type
_entity_poly.pdbx_seq_one_letter_code
_entity_poly.pdbx_strand_id
1 'polypeptide(L)'
;MGREHKIISALGPSNVPVPGIVGMCIDESVTAAPFFVMDFVEGSIIKNRIDAQSFSPDERRIQSVSLVETLATLHEVDPESVGLGDLGKREDYIGRQLRRWKRQVDEGSDREMPLFYELHKRLEKCVPDQEGYGITHGDYRLDNCMIGADNHVAAVLDWELCTLGDVLADLGGMLMWWGERGTSDSLIMSDAPTLAKGYISPEIVADRYQAVSG
;
A
#
# COMPACT_ATOMS: atom_id res chain seq x y z
N MET A 1 8.69 -0.74 14.04
CA MET A 1 9.43 0.44 14.61
C MET A 1 10.76 0.71 13.90
N GLY A 2 11.89 0.05 14.17
CA GLY A 2 13.17 0.35 13.52
C GLY A 2 13.17 0.19 12.00
N ARG A 3 12.41 -0.78 11.47
CA ARG A 3 12.25 -1.00 10.04
C ARG A 3 11.50 0.15 9.36
N GLU A 4 10.39 0.60 9.91
CA GLU A 4 9.63 1.74 9.39
C GLU A 4 10.43 3.04 9.42
N HIS A 5 11.11 3.31 10.55
CA HIS A 5 12.03 4.44 10.65
C HIS A 5 13.09 4.41 9.54
N LYS A 6 13.73 3.24 9.28
CA LYS A 6 14.70 3.08 8.19
C LYS A 6 14.09 3.42 6.84
N ILE A 7 12.89 2.90 6.56
CA ILE A 7 12.20 3.09 5.27
C ILE A 7 11.83 4.56 5.05
N ILE A 8 11.14 5.17 6.02
CA ILE A 8 10.70 6.57 5.92
C ILE A 8 11.92 7.50 5.79
N SER A 9 12.98 7.28 6.58
CA SER A 9 14.21 8.06 6.48
C SER A 9 14.88 7.93 5.12
N ALA A 10 14.89 6.73 4.54
CA ALA A 10 15.51 6.46 3.24
C ALA A 10 14.71 7.08 2.08
N LEU A 11 13.38 7.09 2.17
CA LEU A 11 12.50 7.69 1.17
C LEU A 11 12.40 9.22 1.28
N GLY A 12 12.71 9.80 2.44
CA GLY A 12 12.61 11.25 2.66
C GLY A 12 13.29 12.13 1.60
N PRO A 13 14.48 11.78 1.07
CA PRO A 13 15.13 12.52 -0.01
C PRO A 13 14.56 12.28 -1.42
N SER A 14 13.65 11.31 -1.58
CA SER A 14 13.03 10.94 -2.87
C SER A 14 11.80 11.82 -3.17
N ASN A 15 11.17 11.56 -4.33
CA ASN A 15 9.90 12.20 -4.68
C ASN A 15 8.67 11.52 -4.05
N VAL A 16 8.85 10.45 -3.27
CA VAL A 16 7.76 9.79 -2.55
C VAL A 16 7.38 10.64 -1.33
N PRO A 17 6.12 11.08 -1.21
CA PRO A 17 5.70 11.87 -0.07
C PRO A 17 5.66 10.98 1.19
N VAL A 18 6.55 11.27 2.14
CA VAL A 18 6.61 10.62 3.46
C VAL A 18 6.77 11.67 4.55
N PRO A 19 6.32 11.42 5.79
CA PRO A 19 6.56 12.34 6.90
C PRO A 19 8.06 12.51 7.16
N GLY A 20 8.50 13.73 7.45
CA GLY A 20 9.88 13.98 7.90
C GLY A 20 10.18 13.27 9.21
N ILE A 21 11.36 12.65 9.34
CA ILE A 21 11.79 12.02 10.59
C ILE A 21 12.49 13.05 11.47
N VAL A 22 12.00 13.24 12.70
CA VAL A 22 12.59 14.10 13.71
C VAL A 22 13.69 13.35 14.48
N GLY A 23 13.45 12.09 14.83
CA GLY A 23 14.41 11.26 15.52
C GLY A 23 13.85 9.94 16.04
N MET A 24 14.74 9.07 16.51
CA MET A 24 14.39 7.76 17.10
C MET A 24 14.99 7.64 18.50
N CYS A 25 14.20 7.11 19.44
CA CYS A 25 14.61 6.78 20.79
C CYS A 25 14.53 5.25 20.97
N ILE A 26 15.67 4.64 21.33
CA ILE A 26 15.79 3.20 21.63
C ILE A 26 15.88 2.93 23.13
N ASP A 27 15.92 3.98 23.96
CA ASP A 27 16.00 3.87 25.42
C ASP A 27 14.61 3.54 25.98
N GLU A 28 14.44 2.30 26.40
CA GLU A 28 13.19 1.79 26.97
C GLU A 28 12.85 2.40 28.33
N SER A 29 13.79 3.10 28.99
CA SER A 29 13.50 3.82 30.23
C SER A 29 12.58 5.01 30.03
N VAL A 30 12.48 5.53 28.80
CA VAL A 30 11.64 6.70 28.46
C VAL A 30 10.16 6.33 28.34
N THR A 31 9.83 5.28 27.58
CA THR A 31 8.43 4.89 27.29
C THR A 31 8.16 3.38 27.39
N ALA A 32 9.07 2.60 27.98
CA ALA A 32 9.04 1.14 28.04
C ALA A 32 9.09 0.41 26.67
N ALA A 33 9.25 1.14 25.57
CA ALA A 33 9.44 0.60 24.22
C ALA A 33 10.19 1.61 23.34
N PRO A 34 10.96 1.17 22.34
CA PRO A 34 11.51 2.05 21.32
C PRO A 34 10.42 2.80 20.56
N PHE A 35 10.66 4.06 20.21
CA PHE A 35 9.77 4.87 19.41
C PHE A 35 10.54 5.80 18.47
N PHE A 36 9.91 6.29 17.43
CA PHE A 36 10.41 7.41 16.63
C PHE A 36 9.38 8.53 16.55
N VAL A 37 9.87 9.73 16.29
CA VAL A 37 9.06 10.94 16.14
C VAL A 37 9.19 11.39 14.70
N MET A 38 8.07 11.70 14.08
CA MET A 38 7.98 12.22 12.73
C MET A 38 7.12 13.48 12.70
N ASP A 39 7.24 14.26 11.63
CA ASP A 39 6.42 15.43 11.42
C ASP A 39 4.94 15.08 11.37
N PHE A 40 4.13 15.96 11.90
CA PHE A 40 2.69 15.89 11.72
C PHE A 40 2.34 16.40 10.32
N VAL A 41 1.73 15.56 9.50
CA VAL A 41 1.27 15.92 8.16
C VAL A 41 -0.20 16.33 8.24
N GLU A 42 -0.51 17.56 7.85
CA GLU A 42 -1.89 18.03 7.78
C GLU A 42 -2.59 17.42 6.56
N GLY A 43 -3.84 16.97 6.77
CA GLY A 43 -4.64 16.36 5.71
C GLY A 43 -5.78 15.50 6.24
N SER A 44 -6.37 14.74 5.34
CA SER A 44 -7.49 13.84 5.62
C SER A 44 -7.14 12.41 5.25
N ILE A 45 -7.53 11.45 6.07
CA ILE A 45 -7.50 10.02 5.75
C ILE A 45 -8.91 9.61 5.35
N ILE A 46 -9.07 9.01 4.18
CA ILE A 46 -10.35 8.61 3.61
C ILE A 46 -10.50 7.09 3.75
N LYS A 47 -11.23 6.65 4.78
CA LYS A 47 -11.34 5.22 5.14
C LYS A 47 -12.58 4.54 4.56
N ASN A 48 -13.62 5.29 4.29
CA ASN A 48 -14.93 4.76 3.93
C ASN A 48 -15.71 5.73 3.03
N ARG A 49 -16.91 5.34 2.60
CA ARG A 49 -17.77 6.16 1.74
C ARG A 49 -18.25 7.45 2.39
N ILE A 50 -18.39 7.49 3.72
CA ILE A 50 -18.83 8.69 4.43
C ILE A 50 -17.72 9.74 4.37
N ASP A 51 -16.47 9.34 4.65
CA ASP A 51 -15.31 10.22 4.54
C ASP A 51 -15.19 10.77 3.12
N ALA A 52 -15.35 9.90 2.12
CA ALA A 52 -15.31 10.29 0.72
C ALA A 52 -16.38 11.33 0.33
N GLN A 53 -17.56 11.33 0.96
CA GLN A 53 -18.63 12.28 0.67
C GLN A 53 -18.28 13.72 1.09
N SER A 54 -17.27 13.91 1.94
CA SER A 54 -16.78 15.24 2.31
C SER A 54 -16.08 15.98 1.17
N PHE A 55 -15.79 15.29 0.06
CA PHE A 55 -15.14 15.84 -1.11
C PHE A 55 -16.10 15.86 -2.33
N SER A 56 -15.92 16.80 -3.23
CA SER A 56 -16.63 16.85 -4.49
C SER A 56 -16.18 15.74 -5.47
N PRO A 57 -16.94 15.43 -6.52
CA PRO A 57 -16.51 14.47 -7.53
C PRO A 57 -15.19 14.84 -8.23
N ASP A 58 -14.93 16.14 -8.43
CA ASP A 58 -13.68 16.61 -9.06
C ASP A 58 -12.47 16.42 -8.13
N GLU A 59 -12.65 16.70 -6.84
CA GLU A 59 -11.61 16.46 -5.83
C GLU A 59 -11.28 14.96 -5.74
N ARG A 60 -12.27 14.09 -5.71
CA ARG A 60 -12.06 12.62 -5.71
C ARG A 60 -11.31 12.15 -6.96
N ARG A 61 -11.56 12.79 -8.10
CA ARG A 61 -10.80 12.51 -9.33
C ARG A 61 -9.33 12.87 -9.17
N ILE A 62 -9.02 14.05 -8.60
CA ILE A 62 -7.65 14.47 -8.33
C ILE A 62 -6.98 13.48 -7.36
N GLN A 63 -7.65 13.12 -6.28
CA GLN A 63 -7.19 12.13 -5.30
C GLN A 63 -6.85 10.78 -5.96
N SER A 64 -7.71 10.30 -6.86
CA SER A 64 -7.48 9.05 -7.60
C SER A 64 -6.20 9.09 -8.42
N VAL A 65 -6.03 10.17 -9.19
CA VAL A 65 -4.87 10.34 -10.08
C VAL A 65 -3.59 10.45 -9.23
N SER A 66 -3.62 11.29 -8.19
CA SER A 66 -2.49 11.46 -7.29
C SER A 66 -2.09 10.17 -6.59
N LEU A 67 -3.07 9.36 -6.15
CA LEU A 67 -2.79 8.06 -5.52
C LEU A 67 -2.01 7.14 -6.46
N VAL A 68 -2.46 7.03 -7.72
CA VAL A 68 -1.80 6.19 -8.73
C VAL A 68 -0.40 6.69 -9.07
N GLU A 69 -0.25 8.00 -9.26
CA GLU A 69 1.05 8.61 -9.58
C GLU A 69 2.05 8.48 -8.43
N THR A 70 1.58 8.61 -7.18
CA THR A 70 2.41 8.39 -6.00
C THR A 70 2.89 6.94 -5.91
N LEU A 71 2.03 5.96 -6.22
CA LEU A 71 2.43 4.56 -6.27
C LEU A 71 3.49 4.31 -7.35
N ALA A 72 3.29 4.83 -8.55
CA ALA A 72 4.26 4.73 -9.63
C ALA A 72 5.59 5.38 -9.23
N THR A 73 5.56 6.57 -8.61
CA THR A 73 6.75 7.24 -8.09
C THR A 73 7.51 6.40 -7.06
N LEU A 74 6.80 5.70 -6.17
CA LEU A 74 7.42 4.77 -5.22
C LEU A 74 8.14 3.63 -5.95
N HIS A 75 7.51 3.06 -6.96
CA HIS A 75 8.03 1.92 -7.70
C HIS A 75 9.22 2.28 -8.61
N GLU A 76 9.37 3.56 -8.99
CA GLU A 76 10.53 4.07 -9.74
C GLU A 76 11.78 4.27 -8.86
N VAL A 77 11.63 4.27 -7.52
CA VAL A 77 12.77 4.44 -6.61
C VAL A 77 13.68 3.21 -6.70
N ASP A 78 14.93 3.41 -7.11
CA ASP A 78 15.94 2.35 -7.02
C ASP A 78 16.29 2.07 -5.55
N PRO A 79 15.98 0.85 -5.04
CA PRO A 79 16.23 0.49 -3.65
C PRO A 79 17.68 0.64 -3.21
N GLU A 80 18.65 0.40 -4.12
CA GLU A 80 20.07 0.52 -3.81
C GLU A 80 20.46 1.99 -3.59
N SER A 81 19.94 2.88 -4.44
CA SER A 81 20.27 4.31 -4.38
C SER A 81 19.83 4.98 -3.08
N VAL A 82 18.77 4.46 -2.44
CA VAL A 82 18.24 4.97 -1.17
C VAL A 82 18.66 4.13 0.05
N GLY A 83 19.54 3.13 -0.13
CA GLY A 83 20.02 2.29 0.97
C GLY A 83 19.02 1.27 1.51
N LEU A 84 18.06 0.85 0.69
CA LEU A 84 17.04 -0.16 1.00
C LEU A 84 17.26 -1.49 0.26
N GLY A 85 18.40 -1.69 -0.40
CA GLY A 85 18.70 -2.91 -1.16
C GLY A 85 18.71 -4.21 -0.33
N ASP A 86 18.85 -4.10 0.98
CA ASP A 86 18.79 -5.21 1.94
C ASP A 86 17.40 -5.42 2.60
N LEU A 87 16.38 -4.66 2.17
CA LEU A 87 15.07 -4.64 2.82
C LEU A 87 14.33 -6.00 2.73
N GLY A 88 14.64 -6.82 1.74
CA GLY A 88 14.03 -8.14 1.53
C GLY A 88 14.65 -8.91 0.39
N LYS A 89 14.14 -10.11 0.15
CA LYS A 89 14.50 -10.92 -1.02
C LYS A 89 13.79 -10.39 -2.26
N ARG A 90 14.47 -10.35 -3.39
CA ARG A 90 13.98 -9.80 -4.64
C ARG A 90 13.10 -10.77 -5.42
N GLU A 91 13.46 -12.05 -5.42
CA GLU A 91 12.85 -13.09 -6.25
C GLU A 91 11.62 -13.71 -5.58
N ASP A 92 10.74 -14.30 -6.39
CA ASP A 92 9.59 -15.11 -5.97
C ASP A 92 8.70 -14.42 -4.92
N TYR A 93 8.42 -13.13 -5.16
CA TYR A 93 7.65 -12.33 -4.19
C TYR A 93 6.27 -12.92 -3.94
N ILE A 94 5.48 -13.15 -4.99
CA ILE A 94 4.10 -13.68 -4.87
C ILE A 94 4.10 -15.07 -4.21
N GLY A 95 5.01 -15.97 -4.63
CA GLY A 95 5.13 -17.30 -4.02
C GLY A 95 5.48 -17.23 -2.53
N ARG A 96 6.37 -16.29 -2.14
CA ARG A 96 6.69 -16.06 -0.71
C ARG A 96 5.49 -15.56 0.07
N GLN A 97 4.68 -14.66 -0.50
CA GLN A 97 3.48 -14.15 0.16
C GLN A 97 2.43 -15.27 0.33
N LEU A 98 2.19 -16.06 -0.70
CA LEU A 98 1.27 -17.21 -0.61
C LEU A 98 1.69 -18.17 0.51
N ARG A 99 2.98 -18.53 0.59
CA ARG A 99 3.49 -19.40 1.66
C ARG A 99 3.41 -18.76 3.04
N ARG A 100 3.65 -17.45 3.15
CA ARG A 100 3.53 -16.69 4.39
C ARG A 100 2.10 -16.71 4.92
N TRP A 101 1.13 -16.35 4.08
CA TRP A 101 -0.28 -16.32 4.46
C TRP A 101 -0.82 -17.70 4.81
N LYS A 102 -0.43 -18.74 4.04
CA LYS A 102 -0.79 -20.11 4.38
C LYS A 102 -0.29 -20.50 5.77
N ARG A 103 0.97 -20.23 6.07
CA ARG A 103 1.54 -20.54 7.40
C ARG A 103 0.83 -19.80 8.52
N GLN A 104 0.47 -18.52 8.33
CA GLN A 104 -0.28 -17.77 9.32
C GLN A 104 -1.65 -18.37 9.61
N VAL A 105 -2.33 -18.87 8.58
CA VAL A 105 -3.60 -19.60 8.76
C VAL A 105 -3.38 -20.93 9.46
N ASP A 106 -2.36 -21.69 9.04
CA ASP A 106 -2.03 -23.00 9.65
C ASP A 106 -1.69 -22.89 11.14
N GLU A 107 -1.00 -21.81 11.55
CA GLU A 107 -0.55 -21.56 12.92
C GLU A 107 -1.56 -20.80 13.78
N GLY A 108 -2.42 -20.01 13.18
CA GLY A 108 -3.31 -19.07 13.87
C GLY A 108 -4.79 -19.43 13.88
N SER A 109 -5.21 -20.51 13.20
CA SER A 109 -6.62 -20.87 13.08
C SER A 109 -6.90 -22.28 13.58
N ASP A 110 -7.76 -22.40 14.61
CA ASP A 110 -8.31 -23.67 15.07
C ASP A 110 -9.54 -24.12 14.23
N ARG A 111 -9.91 -23.35 13.20
CA ARG A 111 -11.09 -23.60 12.35
C ARG A 111 -10.67 -24.28 11.06
N GLU A 112 -11.49 -25.25 10.61
CA GLU A 112 -11.37 -25.79 9.25
C GLU A 112 -11.70 -24.72 8.21
N MET A 113 -10.78 -24.49 7.26
CA MET A 113 -10.91 -23.48 6.22
C MET A 113 -10.72 -24.09 4.82
N PRO A 114 -11.59 -25.04 4.38
CA PRO A 114 -11.39 -25.80 3.15
C PRO A 114 -11.34 -24.88 1.91
N LEU A 115 -12.17 -23.83 1.87
CA LEU A 115 -12.15 -22.87 0.76
C LEU A 115 -10.84 -22.09 0.67
N PHE A 116 -10.22 -21.76 1.80
CA PHE A 116 -8.90 -21.10 1.81
C PHE A 116 -7.85 -22.01 1.17
N TYR A 117 -7.78 -23.27 1.57
CA TYR A 117 -6.79 -24.21 1.03
C TYR A 117 -7.03 -24.53 -0.45
N GLU A 118 -8.29 -24.62 -0.88
CA GLU A 118 -8.62 -24.75 -2.30
C GLU A 118 -8.15 -23.53 -3.10
N LEU A 119 -8.47 -22.32 -2.62
CA LEU A 119 -8.06 -21.08 -3.26
C LEU A 119 -6.53 -20.97 -3.31
N HIS A 120 -5.84 -21.23 -2.18
CA HIS A 120 -4.38 -21.22 -2.12
C HIS A 120 -3.77 -22.15 -3.19
N LYS A 121 -4.25 -23.39 -3.28
CA LYS A 121 -3.79 -24.36 -4.29
C LYS A 121 -4.03 -23.91 -5.74
N ARG A 122 -5.11 -23.17 -5.98
CA ARG A 122 -5.40 -22.58 -7.30
C ARG A 122 -4.44 -21.44 -7.61
N LEU A 123 -4.23 -20.55 -6.65
CA LEU A 123 -3.31 -19.40 -6.80
C LEU A 123 -1.88 -19.86 -7.03
N GLU A 124 -1.38 -20.86 -6.30
CA GLU A 124 -0.03 -21.43 -6.51
C GLU A 124 0.23 -21.89 -7.97
N LYS A 125 -0.83 -22.30 -8.68
CA LYS A 125 -0.71 -22.75 -10.08
C LYS A 125 -0.77 -21.62 -11.10
N CYS A 126 -1.15 -20.43 -10.66
CA CYS A 126 -1.38 -19.27 -11.51
C CYS A 126 -0.44 -18.10 -11.15
N VAL A 127 0.61 -18.34 -10.34
CA VAL A 127 1.60 -17.31 -10.03
C VAL A 127 2.28 -16.90 -11.34
N PRO A 128 2.20 -15.61 -11.72
CA PRO A 128 2.90 -15.11 -12.90
C PRO A 128 4.42 -15.10 -12.67
N ASP A 129 5.18 -15.11 -13.76
CA ASP A 129 6.60 -14.83 -13.70
C ASP A 129 6.81 -13.39 -13.22
N GLN A 130 7.73 -13.21 -12.30
CA GLN A 130 8.09 -11.89 -11.81
C GLN A 130 8.95 -11.16 -12.84
N GLU A 131 8.46 -10.06 -13.39
CA GLU A 131 9.19 -9.33 -14.46
C GLU A 131 10.20 -8.31 -13.91
N GLY A 132 10.04 -7.88 -12.66
CA GLY A 132 10.93 -6.90 -12.03
C GLY A 132 10.86 -6.95 -10.51
N TYR A 133 11.56 -6.00 -9.87
CA TYR A 133 11.43 -5.78 -8.44
C TYR A 133 11.65 -4.31 -8.10
N GLY A 134 11.04 -3.90 -7.00
CA GLY A 134 11.19 -2.56 -6.45
C GLY A 134 10.82 -2.54 -4.99
N ILE A 135 10.66 -1.33 -4.44
CA ILE A 135 10.13 -1.14 -3.10
C ILE A 135 8.62 -1.32 -3.18
N THR A 136 8.10 -2.36 -2.51
CA THR A 136 6.66 -2.57 -2.36
C THR A 136 6.22 -2.07 -0.99
N HIS A 137 5.12 -1.31 -0.95
CA HIS A 137 4.50 -0.88 0.30
C HIS A 137 3.88 -2.05 1.06
N GLY A 138 3.21 -2.95 0.33
CA GLY A 138 2.59 -4.16 0.86
C GLY A 138 1.15 -4.00 1.37
N ASP A 139 0.69 -2.75 1.57
CA ASP A 139 -0.71 -2.39 1.89
C ASP A 139 -1.05 -0.98 1.34
N TYR A 140 -0.70 -0.71 0.08
CA TYR A 140 -0.94 0.60 -0.52
C TYR A 140 -2.41 0.76 -0.88
N ARG A 141 -3.07 1.72 -0.23
CA ARG A 141 -4.49 2.02 -0.42
C ARG A 141 -4.83 3.41 0.13
N LEU A 142 -6.03 3.90 -0.19
CA LEU A 142 -6.44 5.27 0.10
C LEU A 142 -6.39 5.61 1.61
N ASP A 143 -6.73 4.68 2.48
CA ASP A 143 -6.71 4.88 3.93
C ASP A 143 -5.31 4.82 4.57
N ASN A 144 -4.29 4.43 3.81
CA ASN A 144 -2.88 4.55 4.17
C ASN A 144 -2.20 5.77 3.52
N CYS A 145 -2.98 6.68 2.91
CA CYS A 145 -2.49 7.90 2.30
C CYS A 145 -3.15 9.13 2.92
N MET A 146 -2.34 10.09 3.37
CA MET A 146 -2.82 11.39 3.81
C MET A 146 -3.10 12.27 2.59
N ILE A 147 -4.32 12.77 2.46
CA ILE A 147 -4.73 13.67 1.37
C ILE A 147 -4.64 15.12 1.86
N GLY A 148 -3.81 15.92 1.23
CA GLY A 148 -3.61 17.32 1.54
C GLY A 148 -4.77 18.21 1.11
N ALA A 149 -4.69 19.49 1.46
CA ALA A 149 -5.71 20.50 1.12
C ALA A 149 -5.86 20.74 -0.40
N ASP A 150 -4.87 20.39 -1.18
CA ASP A 150 -4.87 20.43 -2.65
C ASP A 150 -5.41 19.15 -3.30
N ASN A 151 -5.91 18.22 -2.50
CA ASN A 151 -6.41 16.90 -2.89
C ASN A 151 -5.35 15.95 -3.48
N HIS A 152 -4.06 16.22 -3.26
CA HIS A 152 -2.97 15.31 -3.60
C HIS A 152 -2.53 14.50 -2.37
N VAL A 153 -1.83 13.39 -2.61
CA VAL A 153 -1.19 12.61 -1.54
C VAL A 153 -0.08 13.44 -0.92
N ALA A 154 -0.27 13.85 0.32
CA ALA A 154 0.69 14.61 1.11
C ALA A 154 1.67 13.71 1.88
N ALA A 155 1.26 12.50 2.23
CA ALA A 155 2.13 11.47 2.80
C ALA A 155 1.56 10.07 2.62
N VAL A 156 2.46 9.10 2.38
CA VAL A 156 2.17 7.67 2.49
C VAL A 156 2.55 7.21 3.89
N LEU A 157 1.67 6.46 4.53
CA LEU A 157 1.76 6.02 5.92
C LEU A 157 1.73 4.49 5.99
N ASP A 158 2.04 3.93 7.17
CA ASP A 158 1.95 2.49 7.49
C ASP A 158 2.87 1.60 6.64
N TRP A 159 4.18 1.81 6.81
CA TRP A 159 5.24 1.10 6.10
C TRP A 159 5.63 -0.25 6.73
N GLU A 160 4.80 -0.81 7.63
CA GLU A 160 5.16 -2.03 8.38
C GLU A 160 5.31 -3.27 7.49
N LEU A 161 4.56 -3.35 6.39
CA LEU A 161 4.61 -4.46 5.43
C LEU A 161 5.59 -4.22 4.27
N CYS A 162 6.19 -3.03 4.21
CA CYS A 162 7.10 -2.65 3.12
C CYS A 162 8.28 -3.61 3.00
N THR A 163 8.62 -3.98 1.76
CA THR A 163 9.72 -4.91 1.44
C THR A 163 10.20 -4.71 0.00
N LEU A 164 11.17 -5.52 -0.44
CA LEU A 164 11.47 -5.66 -1.86
C LEU A 164 10.61 -6.76 -2.47
N GLY A 165 10.05 -6.49 -3.64
CA GLY A 165 9.18 -7.46 -4.30
C GLY A 165 8.70 -7.01 -5.67
N ASP A 166 7.73 -7.74 -6.19
CA ASP A 166 7.04 -7.41 -7.43
C ASP A 166 6.14 -6.18 -7.21
N VAL A 167 6.49 -5.09 -7.84
CA VAL A 167 5.76 -3.82 -7.70
C VAL A 167 4.31 -3.90 -8.18
N LEU A 168 4.00 -4.79 -9.12
CA LEU A 168 2.62 -5.00 -9.58
C LEU A 168 1.74 -5.62 -8.51
N ALA A 169 2.31 -6.22 -7.46
CA ALA A 169 1.54 -6.72 -6.33
C ALA A 169 0.89 -5.58 -5.53
N ASP A 170 1.53 -4.41 -5.41
CA ASP A 170 0.92 -3.24 -4.76
C ASP A 170 -0.21 -2.67 -5.61
N LEU A 171 -0.03 -2.58 -6.93
CA LEU A 171 -1.10 -2.17 -7.84
C LEU A 171 -2.29 -3.12 -7.75
N GLY A 172 -2.04 -4.43 -7.77
CA GLY A 172 -3.09 -5.46 -7.60
C GLY A 172 -3.79 -5.36 -6.25
N GLY A 173 -3.03 -5.11 -5.16
CA GLY A 173 -3.55 -4.87 -3.82
C GLY A 173 -4.44 -3.63 -3.77
N MET A 174 -3.98 -2.51 -4.31
CA MET A 174 -4.76 -1.28 -4.41
C MET A 174 -6.06 -1.50 -5.21
N LEU A 175 -5.99 -2.17 -6.37
CA LEU A 175 -7.17 -2.47 -7.19
C LEU A 175 -8.15 -3.41 -6.47
N MET A 176 -7.69 -4.33 -5.67
CA MET A 176 -8.55 -5.18 -4.84
C MET A 176 -9.40 -4.34 -3.87
N TRP A 177 -8.82 -3.29 -3.29
CA TRP A 177 -9.52 -2.37 -2.38
C TRP A 177 -10.28 -1.26 -3.09
N TRP A 178 -10.14 -1.13 -4.42
CA TRP A 178 -10.69 0.01 -5.16
C TRP A 178 -12.22 0.02 -5.22
N GLY A 179 -12.88 -1.08 -5.07
CA GLY A 179 -14.34 -1.18 -5.17
C GLY A 179 -14.86 -0.83 -6.58
N GLU A 180 -15.62 -1.73 -7.17
CA GLU A 180 -16.22 -1.54 -8.47
C GLU A 180 -17.75 -1.45 -8.34
N ARG A 181 -18.36 -0.52 -9.09
CA ARG A 181 -19.83 -0.39 -9.11
C ARG A 181 -20.44 -1.64 -9.72
N GLY A 182 -21.32 -2.31 -8.98
CA GLY A 182 -21.98 -3.54 -9.39
C GLY A 182 -21.36 -4.81 -8.79
N THR A 183 -20.20 -4.72 -8.12
CA THR A 183 -19.60 -5.84 -7.37
C THR A 183 -19.91 -5.78 -5.87
N SER A 184 -20.88 -4.97 -5.47
CA SER A 184 -21.26 -4.66 -4.08
C SER A 184 -21.74 -5.86 -3.24
N ASP A 185 -21.79 -7.07 -3.80
CA ASP A 185 -22.13 -8.29 -3.07
C ASP A 185 -20.97 -8.79 -2.16
N SER A 186 -19.78 -8.18 -2.26
CA SER A 186 -18.70 -8.41 -1.32
C SER A 186 -18.90 -7.56 -0.07
N LEU A 187 -19.08 -8.18 1.09
CA LEU A 187 -19.19 -7.49 2.38
C LEU A 187 -17.96 -6.60 2.68
N ILE A 188 -16.80 -6.98 2.16
CA ILE A 188 -15.53 -6.27 2.37
C ILE A 188 -15.49 -4.95 1.56
N MET A 189 -16.06 -4.94 0.34
CA MET A 189 -16.00 -3.80 -0.58
C MET A 189 -17.24 -2.91 -0.53
N SER A 190 -18.26 -3.26 0.24
CA SER A 190 -19.54 -2.52 0.28
C SER A 190 -19.40 -1.08 0.77
N ASP A 191 -18.34 -0.78 1.52
CA ASP A 191 -18.07 0.57 2.07
C ASP A 191 -16.76 1.20 1.51
N ALA A 192 -16.23 0.66 0.43
CA ALA A 192 -15.03 1.22 -0.20
C ALA A 192 -15.26 2.70 -0.59
N PRO A 193 -14.36 3.63 -0.20
CA PRO A 193 -14.51 5.05 -0.51
C PRO A 193 -14.59 5.32 -2.02
N THR A 194 -13.93 4.52 -2.82
CA THR A 194 -13.84 4.64 -4.27
C THR A 194 -15.15 4.30 -5.01
N LEU A 195 -16.14 3.72 -4.32
CA LEU A 195 -17.51 3.60 -4.84
C LEU A 195 -18.23 4.95 -4.95
N ALA A 196 -17.75 6.00 -4.29
CA ALA A 196 -18.31 7.34 -4.42
C ALA A 196 -18.06 7.89 -5.85
N LYS A 197 -19.05 8.64 -6.37
CA LYS A 197 -18.94 9.23 -7.71
C LYS A 197 -17.76 10.20 -7.77
N GLY A 198 -16.91 10.08 -8.78
CA GLY A 198 -15.76 10.96 -9.02
C GLY A 198 -14.44 10.20 -9.03
N TYR A 199 -14.28 9.14 -8.21
CA TYR A 199 -13.13 8.26 -8.34
C TYR A 199 -13.11 7.61 -9.74
N ILE A 200 -11.91 7.47 -10.32
CA ILE A 200 -11.69 6.85 -11.63
C ILE A 200 -11.94 5.33 -11.55
N SER A 201 -12.22 4.69 -12.69
CA SER A 201 -12.44 3.24 -12.71
C SER A 201 -11.12 2.45 -12.57
N PRO A 202 -11.19 1.17 -12.18
CA PRO A 202 -10.00 0.30 -12.11
C PRO A 202 -9.19 0.25 -13.42
N GLU A 203 -9.85 0.28 -14.56
CA GLU A 203 -9.18 0.29 -15.86
C GLU A 203 -8.37 1.57 -16.06
N ILE A 204 -8.97 2.73 -15.72
CA ILE A 204 -8.26 4.01 -15.80
C ILE A 204 -7.09 4.06 -14.79
N VAL A 205 -7.23 3.43 -13.63
CA VAL A 205 -6.12 3.28 -12.66
C VAL A 205 -4.96 2.52 -13.30
N ALA A 206 -5.23 1.36 -13.92
CA ALA A 206 -4.20 0.55 -14.58
C ALA A 206 -3.54 1.29 -15.75
N ASP A 207 -4.35 1.92 -16.63
CA ASP A 207 -3.86 2.71 -17.75
C ASP A 207 -2.97 3.88 -17.28
N ARG A 208 -3.39 4.56 -16.21
CA ARG A 208 -2.62 5.69 -15.65
C ARG A 208 -1.31 5.23 -15.04
N TYR A 209 -1.33 4.13 -14.28
CA TYR A 209 -0.13 3.55 -13.72
C TYR A 209 0.87 3.20 -14.83
N GLN A 210 0.44 2.48 -15.85
CA GLN A 210 1.28 2.13 -16.99
C GLN A 210 1.83 3.37 -17.72
N ALA A 211 1.04 4.42 -17.88
CA ALA A 211 1.46 5.64 -18.54
C ALA A 211 2.55 6.42 -17.78
N VAL A 212 2.64 6.23 -16.46
CA VAL A 212 3.65 6.89 -15.60
C VAL A 212 4.86 6.01 -15.40
N SER A 213 4.68 4.70 -15.16
CA SER A 213 5.77 3.76 -14.85
C SER A 213 6.48 3.21 -16.10
N GLY A 214 5.94 3.38 -17.29
CA GLY A 214 6.50 2.90 -18.56
C GLY A 214 6.07 1.46 -18.84
#